data_51cf248ea4d0bf9c301739724e1b687a
#
_entry.id   51cf248ea4d0bf9c301739724e1b687a
#
_cell.length_a   1.000
_cell.length_b   1.000
_cell.length_c   1.000
_cell.angle_alpha   90.00
_cell.angle_beta   90.00
_cell.angle_gamma   90.00
#
_symmetry.space_group_name_H-M   'P 1'
#
loop_
_entity.id
_entity.type
_entity.pdbx_description
1 polymer ?
#
loop_
_entity_poly.entity_id
_entity_poly.type
_entity_poly.pdbx_seq_one_letter_code
_entity_poly.pdbx_strand_id
1 'polypeptide(L)'
;MQAHRIAPWLWDQDRHTLAQFFQNQISVTLGVDIHPAARIGSGIMFDHATGIVIGETAVVEDDVSVLHSVTLGGTGKSSGDRHPKIRKGVLLSAGCKVIGNIEIGENAKVGAGSVVLEDVPANVTVAGVPAKVVGQVESEAVP
;
A
#
# COMPACT_ATOMS: atom_id res chain seq x y z
N MET A 1 0.02 9.98 8.61
CA MET A 1 -0.85 8.89 9.17
C MET A 1 -1.97 9.41 10.06
N GLN A 2 -1.74 10.28 11.02
CA GLN A 2 -2.80 10.72 11.96
C GLN A 2 -3.99 11.39 11.25
N ALA A 3 -3.74 12.24 10.27
CA ALA A 3 -4.80 12.86 9.49
C ALA A 3 -5.67 11.81 8.76
N HIS A 4 -5.06 10.75 8.24
CA HIS A 4 -5.79 9.65 7.60
C HIS A 4 -6.68 8.88 8.58
N ARG A 5 -6.28 8.69 9.84
CA ARG A 5 -7.00 7.88 10.83
C ARG A 5 -8.43 8.39 11.11
N ILE A 6 -8.71 9.66 10.88
CA ILE A 6 -10.05 10.23 11.03
C ILE A 6 -11.02 9.68 9.97
N ALA A 7 -10.57 9.58 8.73
CA ALA A 7 -11.43 9.13 7.63
C ALA A 7 -11.93 7.68 7.78
N PRO A 8 -11.09 6.69 8.12
CA PRO A 8 -11.57 5.34 8.42
C PRO A 8 -12.57 5.28 9.58
N TRP A 9 -12.33 6.05 10.62
CA TRP A 9 -13.26 6.10 11.75
C TRP A 9 -14.65 6.62 11.33
N LEU A 10 -14.69 7.67 10.51
CA LEU A 10 -15.95 8.18 9.94
C LEU A 10 -16.61 7.17 9.01
N TRP A 11 -15.82 6.46 8.22
CA TRP A 11 -16.32 5.43 7.32
C TRP A 11 -17.02 4.31 8.07
N ASP A 12 -16.43 3.84 9.17
CA ASP A 12 -16.99 2.80 10.02
C ASP A 12 -18.26 3.25 10.76
N GLN A 13 -18.49 4.57 10.90
CA GLN A 13 -19.72 5.17 11.43
C GLN A 13 -20.78 5.43 10.35
N ASP A 14 -20.65 4.84 9.16
CA ASP A 14 -21.50 5.09 7.99
C ASP A 14 -21.54 6.57 7.52
N ARG A 15 -20.57 7.35 7.91
CA ARG A 15 -20.43 8.76 7.48
C ARG A 15 -19.54 8.88 6.26
N HIS A 16 -19.90 8.19 5.20
CA HIS A 16 -19.06 8.01 4.01
C HIS A 16 -18.78 9.32 3.28
N THR A 17 -19.78 10.20 3.14
CA THR A 17 -19.60 11.50 2.46
C THR A 17 -18.57 12.37 3.20
N LEU A 18 -18.64 12.42 4.53
CA LEU A 18 -17.69 13.18 5.33
C LEU A 18 -16.30 12.54 5.31
N ALA A 19 -16.22 11.22 5.35
CA ALA A 19 -14.95 10.50 5.22
C ALA A 19 -14.27 10.80 3.87
N GLN A 20 -15.02 10.79 2.79
CA GLN A 20 -14.51 11.15 1.45
C GLN A 20 -14.11 12.62 1.34
N PHE A 21 -14.81 13.51 2.01
CA PHE A 21 -14.41 14.91 2.11
C PHE A 21 -13.02 15.04 2.75
N PHE A 22 -12.78 14.37 3.88
CA PHE A 22 -11.46 14.36 4.52
C PHE A 22 -10.40 13.72 3.66
N GLN A 23 -10.70 12.61 2.98
CA GLN A 23 -9.80 11.99 2.00
C GLN A 23 -9.36 13.01 0.94
N ASN A 24 -10.29 13.74 0.37
CA ASN A 24 -10.01 14.75 -0.64
C ASN A 24 -9.15 15.90 -0.08
N GLN A 25 -9.46 16.39 1.11
CA GLN A 25 -8.67 17.45 1.75
C GLN A 25 -7.23 17.00 2.05
N ILE A 26 -7.05 15.78 2.51
CA ILE A 26 -5.72 15.19 2.75
C ILE A 26 -4.96 15.06 1.43
N SER A 27 -5.61 14.57 0.38
CA SER A 27 -5.01 14.43 -0.94
C SER A 27 -4.54 15.78 -1.52
N VAL A 28 -5.39 16.78 -1.46
CA VAL A 28 -5.07 18.13 -1.95
C VAL A 28 -3.95 18.78 -1.14
N THR A 29 -3.98 18.64 0.18
CA THR A 29 -3.05 19.33 1.08
C THR A 29 -1.72 18.61 1.22
N LEU A 30 -1.74 17.27 1.31
CA LEU A 30 -0.56 16.46 1.64
C LEU A 30 -0.05 15.62 0.45
N GLY A 31 -0.79 15.57 -0.65
CA GLY A 31 -0.43 14.75 -1.81
C GLY A 31 -0.53 13.24 -1.57
N VAL A 32 -1.33 12.82 -0.59
CA VAL A 32 -1.53 11.40 -0.23
C VAL A 32 -3.01 11.07 -0.36
N ASP A 33 -3.33 10.09 -1.22
CA ASP A 33 -4.70 9.67 -1.48
C ASP A 33 -4.92 8.23 -0.98
N ILE A 34 -5.46 8.10 0.23
CA ILE A 34 -5.79 6.81 0.84
C ILE A 34 -7.29 6.73 1.03
N HIS A 35 -7.93 5.73 0.42
CA HIS A 35 -9.36 5.53 0.58
C HIS A 35 -9.71 5.21 2.05
N PRO A 36 -10.77 5.81 2.60
CA PRO A 36 -11.15 5.60 4.00
C PRO A 36 -11.43 4.13 4.38
N ALA A 37 -11.89 3.32 3.44
CA ALA A 37 -12.16 1.89 3.68
C ALA A 37 -10.90 1.02 3.66
N ALA A 38 -9.75 1.53 3.19
CA ALA A 38 -8.49 0.81 3.21
C ALA A 38 -8.09 0.49 4.65
N ARG A 39 -7.58 -0.71 4.87
CA ARG A 39 -7.14 -1.17 6.19
C ARG A 39 -5.65 -0.99 6.33
N ILE A 40 -5.26 -0.09 7.22
CA ILE A 40 -3.85 0.27 7.45
C ILE A 40 -3.48 -0.12 8.88
N GLY A 41 -2.49 -0.97 9.02
CA GLY A 41 -1.97 -1.44 10.30
C GLY A 41 -1.19 -0.39 11.08
N SER A 42 -0.42 -0.85 12.04
CA SER A 42 0.43 -0.03 12.92
C SER A 42 1.89 -0.07 12.48
N GLY A 43 2.68 0.90 12.92
CA GLY A 43 4.11 0.94 12.59
C GLY A 43 4.39 1.23 11.12
N ILE A 44 3.47 1.86 10.42
CA ILE A 44 3.62 2.18 9.00
C ILE A 44 4.54 3.38 8.84
N MET A 45 5.60 3.22 8.05
CA MET A 45 6.47 4.32 7.68
C MET A 45 6.09 4.84 6.29
N PHE A 46 5.72 6.10 6.19
CA PHE A 46 5.63 6.82 4.91
C PHE A 46 6.85 7.72 4.75
N ASP A 47 7.70 7.39 3.80
CA ASP A 47 8.88 8.19 3.51
C ASP A 47 8.62 9.08 2.29
N HIS A 48 8.76 10.38 2.50
CA HIS A 48 8.42 11.45 1.55
C HIS A 48 6.94 11.48 1.12
N ALA A 49 6.18 10.46 1.31
CA ALA A 49 4.73 10.26 1.16
C ALA A 49 4.03 10.83 -0.10
N THR A 50 4.56 11.84 -0.76
CA THR A 50 3.92 12.51 -1.91
C THR A 50 3.60 11.51 -3.03
N GLY A 51 2.37 11.59 -3.56
CA GLY A 51 1.94 10.76 -4.68
C GLY A 51 1.56 9.32 -4.30
N ILE A 52 1.46 8.99 -3.02
CA ILE A 52 0.95 7.69 -2.58
C ILE A 52 -0.56 7.61 -2.86
N VAL A 53 -0.98 6.51 -3.49
CA VAL A 53 -2.39 6.20 -3.74
C VAL A 53 -2.69 4.80 -3.24
N ILE A 54 -3.66 4.67 -2.33
CA ILE A 54 -4.10 3.39 -1.76
C ILE A 54 -5.61 3.24 -1.96
N GLY A 55 -6.02 2.21 -2.68
CA GLY A 55 -7.40 1.98 -3.06
C GLY A 55 -8.28 1.38 -1.95
N GLU A 56 -9.57 1.36 -2.19
CA GLU A 56 -10.65 1.07 -1.24
C GLU A 56 -10.48 -0.25 -0.48
N THR A 57 -10.15 -1.33 -1.17
CA THR A 57 -10.09 -2.67 -0.57
C THR A 57 -8.67 -3.12 -0.23
N ALA A 58 -7.70 -2.22 -0.31
CA ALA A 58 -6.33 -2.52 0.04
C ALA A 58 -6.17 -2.81 1.54
N VAL A 59 -5.26 -3.72 1.84
CA VAL A 59 -4.84 -4.03 3.21
C VAL A 59 -3.33 -3.83 3.30
N VAL A 60 -2.91 -3.07 4.28
CA VAL A 60 -1.50 -2.86 4.62
C VAL A 60 -1.31 -3.29 6.07
N GLU A 61 -0.61 -4.38 6.28
CA GLU A 61 -0.35 -4.90 7.62
C GLU A 61 0.71 -4.08 8.36
N ASP A 62 1.07 -4.53 9.56
CA ASP A 62 1.99 -3.79 10.43
C ASP A 62 3.41 -3.69 9.86
N ASP A 63 4.13 -2.67 10.28
CA ASP A 63 5.56 -2.48 10.01
C ASP A 63 5.93 -2.42 8.52
N VAL A 64 4.99 -2.01 7.68
CA VAL A 64 5.21 -1.79 6.25
C VAL A 64 5.83 -0.41 6.01
N SER A 65 6.81 -0.36 5.13
CA SER A 65 7.44 0.89 4.68
C SER A 65 6.99 1.23 3.26
N VAL A 66 6.49 2.44 3.07
CA VAL A 66 5.96 2.92 1.79
C VAL A 66 6.64 4.21 1.41
N LEU A 67 7.35 4.20 0.29
CA LEU A 67 8.00 5.40 -0.22
C LEU A 67 7.05 6.20 -1.13
N HIS A 68 7.52 7.35 -1.61
CA HIS A 68 6.69 8.24 -2.44
C HIS A 68 6.23 7.59 -3.75
N SER A 69 5.14 8.07 -4.29
CA SER A 69 4.57 7.67 -5.59
C SER A 69 4.22 6.18 -5.70
N VAL A 70 4.03 5.50 -4.58
CA VAL A 70 3.55 4.11 -4.55
C VAL A 70 2.05 4.07 -4.81
N THR A 71 1.61 3.15 -5.67
CA THR A 71 0.20 2.92 -5.95
C THR A 71 -0.19 1.49 -5.58
N LEU A 72 -1.21 1.35 -4.74
CA LEU A 72 -1.91 0.08 -4.50
C LEU A 72 -3.28 0.19 -5.18
N GLY A 73 -3.34 -0.26 -6.42
CA GLY A 73 -4.47 -0.06 -7.32
C GLY A 73 -5.25 -1.32 -7.68
N GLY A 74 -6.45 -1.14 -8.20
CA GLY A 74 -7.24 -2.20 -8.82
C GLY A 74 -7.04 -2.25 -10.33
N THR A 75 -7.47 -3.34 -10.96
CA THR A 75 -7.38 -3.49 -12.42
C THR A 75 -8.48 -2.73 -13.17
N GLY A 76 -9.51 -2.26 -12.47
CA GLY A 76 -10.70 -1.66 -13.08
C GLY A 76 -11.68 -2.65 -13.74
N LYS A 77 -11.38 -3.94 -13.70
CA LYS A 77 -12.18 -4.99 -14.36
C LYS A 77 -13.16 -5.70 -13.43
N SER A 78 -13.03 -5.51 -12.12
CA SER A 78 -13.87 -6.15 -11.11
C SER A 78 -14.41 -5.15 -10.11
N SER A 79 -15.56 -5.47 -9.53
CA SER A 79 -16.09 -4.82 -8.33
C SER A 79 -15.78 -5.67 -7.10
N GLY A 80 -15.95 -5.11 -5.91
CA GLY A 80 -15.65 -5.81 -4.65
C GLY A 80 -14.18 -5.76 -4.29
N ASP A 81 -13.65 -6.86 -3.79
CA ASP A 81 -12.25 -6.94 -3.36
C ASP A 81 -11.31 -6.99 -4.59
N ARG A 82 -10.57 -5.91 -4.81
CA ARG A 82 -9.80 -5.70 -6.04
C ARG A 82 -8.45 -5.03 -5.84
N HIS A 83 -8.05 -4.79 -4.61
CA HIS A 83 -6.81 -4.08 -4.28
C HIS A 83 -5.80 -4.98 -3.56
N PRO A 84 -4.51 -4.63 -3.57
CA PRO A 84 -3.46 -5.46 -3.00
C PRO A 84 -3.56 -5.69 -1.49
N LYS A 85 -3.02 -6.83 -1.06
CA LYS A 85 -2.80 -7.21 0.33
C LYS A 85 -1.31 -7.22 0.62
N ILE A 86 -0.86 -6.24 1.38
CA ILE A 86 0.54 -6.05 1.72
C ILE A 86 0.78 -6.60 3.12
N ARG A 87 1.57 -7.64 3.22
CA ARG A 87 1.83 -8.34 4.48
C ARG A 87 2.86 -7.59 5.33
N LYS A 88 2.99 -8.02 6.57
CA LYS A 88 3.87 -7.41 7.57
C LYS A 88 5.30 -7.27 7.08
N GLY A 89 5.92 -6.14 7.40
CA GLY A 89 7.34 -5.90 7.17
C GLY A 89 7.74 -5.66 5.71
N VAL A 90 6.79 -5.56 4.78
CA VAL A 90 7.07 -5.32 3.35
C VAL A 90 7.66 -3.91 3.14
N LEU A 91 8.59 -3.81 2.21
CA LEU A 91 9.10 -2.53 1.71
C LEU A 91 8.59 -2.27 0.29
N LEU A 92 7.87 -1.19 0.11
CA LEU A 92 7.40 -0.69 -1.18
C LEU A 92 8.24 0.52 -1.58
N SER A 93 9.17 0.30 -2.50
CA SER A 93 10.11 1.35 -2.92
C SER A 93 9.46 2.39 -3.83
N ALA A 94 10.12 3.53 -3.99
CA ALA A 94 9.58 4.69 -4.69
C ALA A 94 9.04 4.37 -6.09
N GLY A 95 7.85 4.85 -6.38
CA GLY A 95 7.23 4.72 -7.69
C GLY A 95 6.73 3.32 -8.06
N CYS A 96 6.83 2.32 -7.18
CA CYS A 96 6.30 0.99 -7.51
C CYS A 96 4.77 0.99 -7.57
N LYS A 97 4.23 0.14 -8.44
CA LYS A 97 2.79 -0.04 -8.64
C LYS A 97 2.45 -1.49 -8.37
N VAL A 98 1.53 -1.73 -7.44
CA VAL A 98 1.00 -3.07 -7.14
C VAL A 98 -0.47 -3.05 -7.55
N ILE A 99 -0.83 -3.88 -8.54
CA ILE A 99 -2.11 -3.76 -9.22
C ILE A 99 -2.90 -5.06 -9.14
N GLY A 100 -4.12 -4.96 -8.64
CA GLY A 100 -5.05 -6.07 -8.52
C GLY A 100 -5.12 -6.66 -7.11
N ASN A 101 -6.04 -7.58 -6.92
CA ASN A 101 -6.17 -8.31 -5.65
C ASN A 101 -5.09 -9.39 -5.56
N ILE A 102 -3.88 -8.97 -5.32
CA ILE A 102 -2.70 -9.82 -5.18
C ILE A 102 -2.06 -9.64 -3.81
N GLU A 103 -1.27 -10.61 -3.40
CA GLU A 103 -0.61 -10.61 -2.11
C GLU A 103 0.89 -10.37 -2.26
N ILE A 104 1.42 -9.45 -1.47
CA ILE A 104 2.86 -9.26 -1.29
C ILE A 104 3.22 -9.88 0.05
N GLY A 105 3.97 -10.97 0.03
CA GLY A 105 4.28 -11.78 1.21
C GLY A 105 5.16 -11.06 2.24
N GLU A 106 5.17 -11.57 3.48
CA GLU A 106 5.89 -10.96 4.59
C GLU A 106 7.36 -10.69 4.26
N ASN A 107 7.83 -9.51 4.68
CA ASN A 107 9.21 -9.07 4.52
C ASN A 107 9.71 -8.98 3.07
N ALA A 108 8.84 -9.16 2.07
CA ALA A 108 9.22 -8.95 0.68
C ALA A 108 9.60 -7.49 0.42
N LYS A 109 10.43 -7.29 -0.58
CA LYS A 109 10.83 -5.95 -1.04
C LYS A 109 10.42 -5.78 -2.51
N VAL A 110 9.81 -4.66 -2.81
CA VAL A 110 9.45 -4.29 -4.18
C VAL A 110 10.35 -3.15 -4.62
N GLY A 111 11.13 -3.37 -5.67
CA GLY A 111 12.09 -2.40 -6.19
C GLY A 111 11.43 -1.14 -6.75
N ALA A 112 12.18 -0.04 -6.76
CA ALA A 112 11.69 1.24 -7.26
C ALA A 112 11.22 1.14 -8.71
N GLY A 113 10.11 1.82 -9.04
CA GLY A 113 9.53 1.85 -10.38
C GLY A 113 8.97 0.53 -10.89
N SER A 114 8.93 -0.52 -10.08
CA SER A 114 8.41 -1.82 -10.48
C SER A 114 6.91 -1.82 -10.64
N VAL A 115 6.41 -2.69 -11.53
CA VAL A 115 4.96 -2.95 -11.68
C VAL A 115 4.69 -4.41 -11.34
N VAL A 116 4.01 -4.64 -10.21
CA VAL A 116 3.70 -5.97 -9.69
C VAL A 116 2.28 -6.35 -10.08
N LEU A 117 2.14 -7.43 -10.81
CA LEU A 117 0.86 -7.91 -11.35
C LEU A 117 0.47 -9.31 -10.85
N GLU A 118 1.36 -9.96 -10.09
CA GLU A 118 1.18 -11.31 -9.57
C GLU A 118 1.60 -11.37 -8.10
N ASP A 119 1.12 -12.40 -7.38
CA ASP A 119 1.51 -12.64 -6.01
C ASP A 119 3.04 -12.73 -5.85
N VAL A 120 3.52 -12.19 -4.74
CA VAL A 120 4.95 -12.21 -4.39
C VAL A 120 5.12 -13.04 -3.11
N PRO A 121 5.99 -14.07 -3.15
CA PRO A 121 6.28 -14.86 -1.96
C PRO A 121 6.91 -14.02 -0.83
N ALA A 122 6.85 -14.54 0.39
CA ALA A 122 7.55 -13.94 1.51
C ALA A 122 9.07 -13.96 1.32
N ASN A 123 9.76 -12.97 1.89
CA ASN A 123 11.22 -12.90 1.97
C ASN A 123 11.95 -12.90 0.62
N VAL A 124 11.31 -12.36 -0.42
CA VAL A 124 11.96 -12.17 -1.73
C VAL A 124 11.98 -10.69 -2.11
N THR A 125 12.91 -10.35 -2.99
CA THR A 125 12.92 -9.05 -3.67
C THR A 125 12.44 -9.23 -5.10
N VAL A 126 11.49 -8.41 -5.51
CA VAL A 126 11.02 -8.34 -6.90
C VAL A 126 11.33 -6.98 -7.49
N ALA A 127 11.59 -6.94 -8.79
CA ALA A 127 11.87 -5.71 -9.51
C ALA A 127 11.52 -5.83 -10.99
N GLY A 128 11.30 -4.69 -11.63
CA GLY A 128 11.07 -4.60 -13.07
C GLY A 128 9.60 -4.40 -13.46
N VAL A 129 9.36 -4.36 -14.77
CA VAL A 129 8.05 -4.17 -15.40
C VAL A 129 7.86 -5.25 -16.49
N PRO A 130 7.03 -6.29 -16.26
CA PRO A 130 6.47 -6.69 -14.98
C PRO A 130 7.53 -7.15 -13.99
N ALA A 131 7.26 -7.00 -12.70
CA ALA A 131 8.20 -7.38 -11.66
C ALA A 131 8.43 -8.89 -11.61
N LYS A 132 9.69 -9.28 -11.42
CA LYS A 132 10.13 -10.67 -11.25
C LYS A 132 11.04 -10.78 -10.04
N VAL A 133 11.12 -11.97 -9.45
CA VAL A 133 12.01 -12.25 -8.35
C VAL A 133 13.47 -12.04 -8.80
N VAL A 134 14.19 -11.17 -8.11
CA VAL A 134 15.59 -10.84 -8.40
C VAL A 134 16.53 -11.20 -7.27
N GLY A 135 16.00 -11.56 -6.10
CA GLY A 135 16.79 -11.92 -4.94
C GLY A 135 15.94 -12.39 -3.77
N GLN A 136 16.62 -12.72 -2.68
CA GLN A 136 15.99 -13.05 -1.40
C GLN A 136 16.36 -11.99 -0.36
N VAL A 137 15.46 -11.79 0.57
CA VAL A 137 15.71 -10.93 1.74
C VAL A 137 16.40 -11.81 2.78
N GLU A 138 17.66 -11.50 3.07
CA GLU A 138 18.34 -12.13 4.19
C GLU A 138 17.67 -11.69 5.49
N SER A 139 17.31 -12.65 6.33
CA SER A 139 16.94 -12.35 7.70
C SER A 139 18.18 -11.78 8.37
N GLU A 140 18.15 -10.51 8.75
CA GLU A 140 19.16 -10.00 9.68
C GLU A 140 19.07 -10.86 10.94
N ALA A 141 20.02 -11.77 11.11
CA ALA A 141 20.19 -12.44 12.37
C ALA A 141 20.52 -11.33 13.39
N VAL A 142 19.57 -11.07 14.28
CA VAL A 142 19.83 -10.19 15.43
C VAL A 142 20.91 -10.91 16.24
N PRO A 143 22.08 -10.29 16.43
CA PRO A 143 23.12 -10.90 17.25
C PRO A 143 22.70 -11.01 18.72
#